data_d7e8d6a1d1c17c1365a7c21b99e0ca8b
#
_entry.id   d7e8d6a1d1c17c1365a7c21b99e0ca8b
#
_cell.length_a   1.000
_cell.length_b   1.000
_cell.length_c   1.000
_cell.angle_alpha   90.00
_cell.angle_beta   90.00
_cell.angle_gamma   90.00
#
_symmetry.space_group_name_H-M   'P 1'
#
loop_
_entity.id
_entity.type
_entity.pdbx_description
1 polymer ?
#
loop_
_entity_poly.entity_id
_entity_poly.type
_entity_poly.pdbx_seq_one_letter_code
_entity_poly.pdbx_strand_id
1 'polypeptide(L)'
;GELQEEMEFRDATVRLMGLAMMIIYALMAVAFRSYWQPLLILTAVPFGLMGAIFGHMILGWQVSLFSILGVTACAGVVVNDNLVLIDRINRLREEGQELFSALLQAGEDRFRPIILTSLTTFVGLLPIMSETSVQAQFLIPMVTSLSFGVLFATGVTLILVPALFLIAEDLGAFRLRLLHRYRAHRGEASGLY
;
A
#
# COMPACT_ATOMS: atom_id res chain seq x y z
N GLY A 1 33.91 7.12 11.18
CA GLY A 1 33.29 7.69 12.36
C GLY A 1 31.79 7.49 12.33
N GLU A 2 31.09 8.00 13.36
CA GLU A 2 29.66 7.84 13.56
C GLU A 2 28.79 8.19 12.32
N LEU A 3 29.13 9.27 11.60
CA LEU A 3 28.42 9.65 10.37
C LEU A 3 28.55 8.61 9.24
N GLN A 4 29.67 7.91 9.16
CA GLN A 4 29.85 6.86 8.16
C GLN A 4 29.03 5.63 8.52
N GLU A 5 29.00 5.23 9.78
CA GLU A 5 28.20 4.11 10.28
C GLU A 5 26.70 4.39 10.12
N GLU A 6 26.24 5.62 10.38
CA GLU A 6 24.84 6.02 10.12
C GLU A 6 24.48 5.95 8.64
N MET A 7 25.36 6.41 7.74
CA MET A 7 25.11 6.34 6.29
C MET A 7 25.07 4.89 5.80
N GLU A 8 26.02 4.05 6.24
CA GLU A 8 26.05 2.63 5.88
C GLU A 8 24.82 1.88 6.38
N PHE A 9 24.41 2.15 7.62
CA PHE A 9 23.18 1.55 8.18
C PHE A 9 21.93 1.99 7.41
N ARG A 10 21.81 3.28 7.10
CA ARG A 10 20.70 3.80 6.31
C ARG A 10 20.64 3.15 4.92
N ASP A 11 21.78 3.08 4.25
CA ASP A 11 21.85 2.51 2.91
C ASP A 11 21.59 1.00 2.93
N ALA A 12 22.05 0.30 3.95
CA ALA A 12 21.71 -1.11 4.16
C ALA A 12 20.20 -1.30 4.40
N THR A 13 19.60 -0.47 5.26
CA THR A 13 18.17 -0.51 5.56
C THR A 13 17.32 -0.26 4.32
N VAL A 14 17.64 0.74 3.51
CA VAL A 14 16.93 1.05 2.27
C VAL A 14 17.06 -0.09 1.25
N ARG A 15 18.25 -0.68 1.11
CA ARG A 15 18.46 -1.85 0.22
C ARG A 15 17.64 -3.06 0.68
N LEU A 16 17.66 -3.36 1.97
CA LEU A 16 16.89 -4.48 2.55
C LEU A 16 15.39 -4.24 2.41
N MET A 17 14.92 -3.02 2.60
CA MET A 17 13.53 -2.65 2.36
C MET A 17 13.14 -2.86 0.90
N GLY A 18 13.98 -2.44 -0.05
CA GLY A 18 13.77 -2.68 -1.48
C GLY A 18 13.71 -4.16 -1.83
N LEU A 19 14.62 -4.96 -1.26
CA LEU A 19 14.63 -6.42 -1.43
C LEU A 19 13.36 -7.06 -0.85
N ALA A 20 12.97 -6.66 0.36
CA ALA A 20 11.74 -7.13 0.99
C ALA A 20 10.51 -6.81 0.13
N MET A 21 10.41 -5.59 -0.41
CA MET A 21 9.32 -5.19 -1.32
C MET A 21 9.30 -6.03 -2.60
N MET A 22 10.45 -6.36 -3.19
CA MET A 22 10.52 -7.25 -4.35
C MET A 22 10.03 -8.66 -4.01
N ILE A 23 10.42 -9.20 -2.87
CA ILE A 23 9.98 -10.53 -2.41
C ILE A 23 8.47 -10.53 -2.15
N ILE A 24 7.95 -9.51 -1.46
CA ILE A 24 6.51 -9.34 -1.22
C ILE A 24 5.76 -9.25 -2.54
N TYR A 25 6.24 -8.43 -3.48
CA TYR A 25 5.65 -8.34 -4.82
C TYR A 25 5.60 -9.70 -5.52
N ALA A 26 6.71 -10.45 -5.54
CA ALA A 26 6.77 -11.75 -6.17
C ALA A 26 5.81 -12.76 -5.54
N LEU A 27 5.76 -12.82 -4.21
CA LEU A 27 4.83 -13.68 -3.47
C LEU A 27 3.37 -13.33 -3.76
N MET A 28 3.02 -12.05 -3.77
CA MET A 28 1.67 -11.60 -4.11
C MET A 28 1.32 -11.88 -5.58
N ALA A 29 2.26 -11.71 -6.51
CA ALA A 29 2.04 -12.00 -7.93
C ALA A 29 1.72 -13.48 -8.15
N VAL A 30 2.37 -14.38 -7.41
CA VAL A 30 2.07 -15.81 -7.43
C VAL A 30 0.72 -16.10 -6.76
N ALA A 31 0.45 -15.51 -5.60
CA ALA A 31 -0.77 -15.74 -4.83
C ALA A 31 -2.04 -15.29 -5.60
N PHE A 32 -2.00 -14.11 -6.20
CA PHE A 32 -3.13 -13.57 -6.97
C PHE A 32 -3.14 -13.99 -8.45
N ARG A 33 -2.10 -14.69 -8.92
CA ARG A 33 -1.93 -15.02 -10.33
C ARG A 33 -2.06 -13.79 -11.25
N SER A 34 -1.59 -12.65 -10.77
CA SER A 34 -1.69 -11.35 -11.43
C SER A 34 -0.45 -10.51 -11.13
N TYR A 35 0.11 -9.89 -12.16
CA TYR A 35 1.23 -8.93 -11.98
C TYR A 35 0.76 -7.52 -11.64
N TRP A 36 -0.52 -7.22 -11.89
CA TRP A 36 -1.08 -5.88 -11.72
C TRP A 36 -1.57 -5.62 -10.29
N GLN A 37 -2.23 -6.62 -9.68
CA GLN A 37 -2.79 -6.46 -8.33
C GLN A 37 -1.72 -6.15 -7.25
N PRO A 38 -0.54 -6.79 -7.24
CA PRO A 38 0.52 -6.40 -6.32
C PRO A 38 1.00 -4.95 -6.50
N LEU A 39 1.03 -4.44 -7.73
CA LEU A 39 1.37 -3.03 -7.98
C LEU A 39 0.33 -2.09 -7.36
N LEU A 40 -0.96 -2.41 -7.46
CA LEU A 40 -2.02 -1.64 -6.80
C LEU A 40 -1.81 -1.60 -5.27
N ILE A 41 -1.47 -2.73 -4.67
CA ILE A 41 -1.21 -2.81 -3.22
C ILE A 41 -0.02 -1.93 -2.84
N LEU A 42 1.06 -1.99 -3.60
CA LEU A 42 2.29 -1.23 -3.32
C LEU A 42 2.12 0.28 -3.50
N THR A 43 1.12 0.75 -4.27
CA THR A 43 0.82 2.20 -4.36
C THR A 43 0.42 2.82 -3.03
N ALA A 44 0.04 2.00 -2.05
CA ALA A 44 -0.28 2.47 -0.70
C ALA A 44 0.95 2.90 0.12
N VAL A 45 2.12 2.33 -0.16
CA VAL A 45 3.35 2.57 0.61
C VAL A 45 3.78 4.05 0.61
N PRO A 46 3.79 4.77 -0.52
CA PRO A 46 4.06 6.21 -0.54
C PRO A 46 3.15 7.04 0.36
N PHE A 47 1.89 6.65 0.52
CA PHE A 47 0.95 7.35 1.41
C PHE A 47 1.27 7.08 2.89
N GLY A 48 1.80 5.91 3.22
CA GLY A 48 2.36 5.64 4.54
C GLY A 48 3.55 6.56 4.86
N LEU A 49 4.44 6.76 3.90
CA LEU A 49 5.55 7.72 4.03
C LEU A 49 5.04 9.16 4.22
N MET A 50 4.04 9.58 3.44
CA MET A 50 3.43 10.91 3.61
C MET A 50 2.83 11.07 5.02
N GLY A 51 2.10 10.08 5.51
CA GLY A 51 1.55 10.07 6.86
C GLY A 51 2.63 10.17 7.93
N ALA A 52 3.74 9.44 7.76
CA ALA A 52 4.89 9.54 8.66
C ALA A 52 5.47 10.96 8.71
N ILE A 53 5.65 11.60 7.55
CA ILE A 53 6.14 12.99 7.47
C ILE A 53 5.17 13.94 8.17
N PHE A 54 3.86 13.82 7.94
CA PHE A 54 2.86 14.64 8.64
C PHE A 54 2.91 14.43 10.15
N GLY A 55 3.06 13.20 10.62
CA GLY A 55 3.21 12.91 12.05
C GLY A 55 4.40 13.61 12.67
N HIS A 56 5.55 13.60 12.01
CA HIS A 56 6.76 14.32 12.46
C HIS A 56 6.54 15.82 12.48
N MET A 57 5.88 16.38 11.47
CA MET A 57 5.56 17.83 11.42
C MET A 57 4.63 18.24 12.55
N ILE A 58 3.59 17.45 12.83
CA ILE A 58 2.59 17.75 13.90
C ILE A 58 3.24 17.69 15.28
N LEU A 59 4.08 16.70 15.53
CA LEU A 59 4.72 16.50 16.83
C LEU A 59 6.04 17.27 17.00
N GLY A 60 6.54 17.91 15.95
CA GLY A 60 7.79 18.67 15.98
C GLY A 60 9.06 17.81 16.07
N TRP A 61 8.98 16.53 15.72
CA TRP A 61 10.13 15.62 15.73
C TRP A 61 10.89 15.66 14.42
N GLN A 62 12.22 15.60 14.51
CA GLN A 62 13.06 15.44 13.33
C GLN A 62 13.01 14.01 12.81
N VAL A 63 13.06 13.87 11.48
CA VAL A 63 13.18 12.56 10.85
C VAL A 63 14.56 11.98 11.17
N SER A 64 14.58 10.81 11.75
CA SER A 64 15.78 10.09 12.17
C SER A 64 15.88 8.72 11.49
N LEU A 65 16.98 8.02 11.76
CA LEU A 65 17.16 6.66 11.32
C LEU A 65 16.03 5.73 11.82
N PHE A 66 15.58 5.94 13.06
CA PHE A 66 14.45 5.20 13.63
C PHE A 66 13.13 5.50 12.91
N SER A 67 12.97 6.71 12.34
CA SER A 67 11.82 7.03 11.50
C SER A 67 11.72 6.15 10.26
N ILE A 68 12.86 5.80 9.65
CA ILE A 68 12.93 4.89 8.48
C ILE A 68 12.46 3.49 8.86
N LEU A 69 12.85 3.00 10.04
CA LEU A 69 12.37 1.71 10.56
C LEU A 69 10.86 1.74 10.78
N GLY A 70 10.32 2.84 11.33
CA GLY A 70 8.89 3.04 11.50
C GLY A 70 8.12 3.04 10.16
N VAL A 71 8.64 3.71 9.14
CA VAL A 71 8.09 3.68 7.77
C VAL A 71 8.11 2.27 7.20
N THR A 72 9.20 1.52 7.42
CA THR A 72 9.30 0.12 6.95
C THR A 72 8.24 -0.76 7.60
N ALA A 73 8.04 -0.63 8.91
CA ALA A 73 6.98 -1.34 9.63
C ALA A 73 5.57 -0.92 9.15
N CYS A 74 5.36 0.39 8.95
CA CYS A 74 4.11 0.93 8.37
C CYS A 74 3.81 0.31 7.00
N ALA A 75 4.80 0.23 6.12
CA ALA A 75 4.63 -0.38 4.80
C ALA A 75 4.13 -1.82 4.89
N GLY A 76 4.66 -2.63 5.81
CA GLY A 76 4.21 -3.99 6.04
C GLY A 76 2.74 -4.08 6.49
N VAL A 77 2.31 -3.22 7.41
CA VAL A 77 0.92 -3.16 7.89
C VAL A 77 -0.03 -2.76 6.76
N VAL A 78 0.30 -1.69 6.04
CA VAL A 78 -0.53 -1.15 4.95
C VAL A 78 -0.66 -2.13 3.79
N VAL A 79 0.43 -2.81 3.42
CA VAL A 79 0.42 -3.86 2.40
C VAL A 79 -0.50 -5.01 2.82
N ASN A 80 -0.42 -5.45 4.08
CA ASN A 80 -1.27 -6.50 4.61
C ASN A 80 -2.76 -6.14 4.56
N ASP A 81 -3.14 -4.94 4.96
CA ASP A 81 -4.53 -4.47 4.95
C ASP A 81 -5.10 -4.43 3.51
N ASN A 82 -4.32 -3.93 2.56
CA ASN A 82 -4.72 -3.89 1.16
C ASN A 82 -4.77 -5.28 0.50
N LEU A 83 -3.87 -6.19 0.90
CA LEU A 83 -3.90 -7.58 0.45
C LEU A 83 -5.23 -8.25 0.81
N VAL A 84 -5.68 -8.08 2.06
CA VAL A 84 -6.95 -8.64 2.53
C VAL A 84 -8.15 -8.02 1.82
N LEU A 85 -8.11 -6.73 1.51
CA LEU A 85 -9.14 -6.04 0.74
C LEU A 85 -9.23 -6.61 -0.69
N ILE A 86 -8.10 -6.72 -1.40
CA ILE A 86 -8.07 -7.24 -2.78
C ILE A 86 -8.44 -8.74 -2.82
N ASP A 87 -7.99 -9.53 -1.86
CA ASP A 87 -8.43 -10.94 -1.75
C ASP A 87 -9.96 -11.04 -1.64
N ARG A 88 -10.60 -10.17 -0.85
CA ARG A 88 -12.06 -10.15 -0.73
C ARG A 88 -12.74 -9.76 -2.05
N ILE A 89 -12.21 -8.77 -2.75
CA ILE A 89 -12.72 -8.36 -4.07
C ILE A 89 -12.65 -9.54 -5.05
N ASN A 90 -11.50 -10.23 -5.10
CA ASN A 90 -11.31 -11.38 -6.01
C ASN A 90 -12.30 -12.51 -5.71
N ARG A 91 -12.52 -12.85 -4.45
CA ARG A 91 -13.50 -13.88 -4.05
C ARG A 91 -14.91 -13.53 -4.49
N LEU A 92 -15.35 -12.29 -4.27
CA LEU A 92 -16.69 -11.85 -4.72
C LEU A 92 -16.83 -11.89 -6.25
N ARG A 93 -15.76 -11.61 -6.98
CA ARG A 93 -15.70 -11.76 -8.44
C ARG A 93 -15.77 -13.22 -8.88
N GLU A 94 -15.11 -14.12 -8.18
CA GLU A 94 -15.19 -15.58 -8.42
C GLU A 94 -16.59 -16.14 -8.14
N GLU A 95 -17.32 -15.56 -7.18
CA GLU A 95 -18.73 -15.84 -6.88
C GLU A 95 -19.68 -15.30 -7.96
N GLY A 96 -19.19 -14.61 -9.00
CA GLY A 96 -19.97 -14.12 -10.14
C GLY A 96 -20.54 -12.71 -9.98
N GLN A 97 -20.10 -11.96 -8.98
CA GLN A 97 -20.55 -10.58 -8.81
C GLN A 97 -19.94 -9.64 -9.86
N GLU A 98 -20.68 -8.62 -10.27
CA GLU A 98 -20.13 -7.52 -11.05
C GLU A 98 -19.05 -6.78 -10.26
N LEU A 99 -18.05 -6.22 -10.98
CA LEU A 99 -16.93 -5.54 -10.36
C LEU A 99 -17.37 -4.44 -9.38
N PHE A 100 -18.25 -3.55 -9.80
CA PHE A 100 -18.67 -2.43 -8.96
C PHE A 100 -19.34 -2.90 -7.66
N SER A 101 -20.21 -3.90 -7.75
CA SER A 101 -20.86 -4.53 -6.57
C SER A 101 -19.84 -5.22 -5.66
N ALA A 102 -18.89 -5.93 -6.25
CA ALA A 102 -17.81 -6.60 -5.51
C ALA A 102 -16.91 -5.60 -4.76
N LEU A 103 -16.58 -4.46 -5.38
CA LEU A 103 -15.80 -3.39 -4.76
C LEU A 103 -16.53 -2.76 -3.57
N LEU A 104 -17.83 -2.44 -3.73
CA LEU A 104 -18.64 -1.88 -2.65
C LEU A 104 -18.76 -2.86 -1.49
N GLN A 105 -19.12 -4.10 -1.77
CA GLN A 105 -19.28 -5.12 -0.73
C GLN A 105 -17.96 -5.44 -0.03
N ALA A 106 -16.86 -5.57 -0.76
CA ALA A 106 -15.54 -5.78 -0.16
C ALA A 106 -15.13 -4.60 0.74
N GLY A 107 -15.43 -3.37 0.29
CA GLY A 107 -15.23 -2.16 1.09
C GLY A 107 -16.03 -2.20 2.39
N GLU A 108 -17.31 -2.49 2.34
CA GLU A 108 -18.17 -2.63 3.53
C GLU A 108 -17.69 -3.72 4.48
N ASP A 109 -17.38 -4.91 3.95
CA ASP A 109 -16.94 -6.07 4.74
C ASP A 109 -15.60 -5.80 5.45
N ARG A 110 -14.70 -5.02 4.83
CA ARG A 110 -13.34 -4.78 5.32
C ARG A 110 -13.13 -3.43 5.98
N PHE A 111 -14.03 -2.49 5.79
CA PHE A 111 -13.93 -1.15 6.40
C PHE A 111 -13.74 -1.21 7.91
N ARG A 112 -14.62 -1.93 8.60
CA ARG A 112 -14.61 -2.03 10.05
C ARG A 112 -13.32 -2.68 10.59
N PRO A 113 -12.89 -3.87 10.11
CA PRO A 113 -11.62 -4.47 10.54
C PRO A 113 -10.42 -3.59 10.29
N ILE A 114 -10.30 -2.98 9.10
CA ILE A 114 -9.14 -2.16 8.72
C ILE A 114 -9.08 -0.88 9.56
N ILE A 115 -10.19 -0.17 9.73
CA ILE A 115 -10.24 1.03 10.58
C ILE A 115 -9.93 0.68 12.03
N LEU A 116 -10.48 -0.43 12.54
CA LEU A 116 -10.24 -0.86 13.91
C LEU A 116 -8.75 -1.17 14.14
N THR A 117 -8.11 -1.89 13.22
CA THR A 117 -6.66 -2.19 13.29
C THR A 117 -5.84 -0.91 13.32
N SER A 118 -6.12 0.04 12.43
CA SER A 118 -5.38 1.30 12.34
C SER A 118 -5.57 2.17 13.59
N LEU A 119 -6.80 2.27 14.09
CA LEU A 119 -7.10 3.01 15.31
C LEU A 119 -6.48 2.36 16.56
N THR A 120 -6.56 1.05 16.70
CA THR A 120 -5.95 0.35 17.84
C THR A 120 -4.44 0.44 17.81
N THR A 121 -3.82 0.40 16.63
CA THR A 121 -2.37 0.63 16.46
C THR A 121 -2.01 2.05 16.90
N PHE A 122 -2.74 3.06 16.41
CA PHE A 122 -2.49 4.45 16.77
C PHE A 122 -2.65 4.70 18.27
N VAL A 123 -3.79 4.30 18.83
CA VAL A 123 -4.08 4.50 20.27
C VAL A 123 -3.13 3.71 21.15
N GLY A 124 -2.79 2.47 20.75
CA GLY A 124 -1.84 1.61 21.49
C GLY A 124 -0.42 2.17 21.54
N LEU A 125 -0.04 3.00 20.57
CA LEU A 125 1.28 3.63 20.51
C LEU A 125 1.33 5.03 21.14
N LEU A 126 0.19 5.65 21.48
CA LEU A 126 0.13 6.97 22.15
C LEU A 126 0.94 7.03 23.45
N PRO A 127 0.93 6.00 24.34
CA PRO A 127 1.70 6.06 25.58
C PRO A 127 3.21 6.25 25.32
N ILE A 128 3.76 5.58 24.31
CA ILE A 128 5.20 5.72 23.96
C ILE A 128 5.49 7.11 23.41
N MET A 129 4.58 7.67 22.60
CA MET A 129 4.74 9.04 22.07
C MET A 129 4.71 10.12 23.17
N SER A 130 4.08 9.83 24.30
CA SER A 130 3.95 10.73 25.45
C SER A 130 5.03 10.50 26.50
N GLU A 131 5.91 9.53 26.31
CA GLU A 131 6.97 9.17 27.27
C GLU A 131 8.11 10.19 27.19
N THR A 132 8.70 10.51 28.35
CA THR A 132 9.75 11.53 28.48
C THR A 132 11.12 10.93 28.84
N SER A 133 11.21 9.62 29.05
CA SER A 133 12.48 8.96 29.36
C SER A 133 13.44 9.03 28.17
N VAL A 134 14.75 9.11 28.47
CA VAL A 134 15.79 9.22 27.45
C VAL A 134 15.76 8.02 26.49
N GLN A 135 15.47 6.82 27.00
CA GLN A 135 15.37 5.61 26.21
C GLN A 135 14.19 5.67 25.23
N ALA A 136 13.05 6.22 25.65
CA ALA A 136 11.88 6.35 24.79
C ALA A 136 12.08 7.39 23.67
N GLN A 137 12.89 8.43 23.90
CA GLN A 137 13.13 9.47 22.89
C GLN A 137 13.72 8.92 21.59
N PHE A 138 14.48 7.83 21.62
CA PHE A 138 14.95 7.16 20.42
C PHE A 138 13.82 6.41 19.67
N LEU A 139 12.83 5.91 20.40
CA LEU A 139 11.72 5.14 19.83
C LEU A 139 10.58 6.03 19.33
N ILE A 140 10.42 7.24 19.85
CA ILE A 140 9.32 8.14 19.48
C ILE A 140 9.29 8.42 17.98
N PRO A 141 10.39 8.74 17.28
CA PRO A 141 10.36 8.95 15.83
C PRO A 141 9.90 7.71 15.04
N MET A 142 10.28 6.51 15.48
CA MET A 142 9.85 5.25 14.88
C MET A 142 8.34 5.04 15.04
N VAL A 143 7.85 5.21 16.27
CA VAL A 143 6.44 5.04 16.63
C VAL A 143 5.56 6.11 15.96
N THR A 144 6.05 7.33 15.85
CA THR A 144 5.39 8.43 15.12
C THR A 144 5.22 8.07 13.64
N SER A 145 6.29 7.60 12.99
CA SER A 145 6.24 7.17 11.59
C SER A 145 5.24 6.03 11.39
N LEU A 146 5.27 5.02 12.25
CA LEU A 146 4.38 3.87 12.16
C LEU A 146 2.91 4.30 12.35
N SER A 147 2.61 5.02 13.41
CA SER A 147 1.23 5.38 13.80
C SER A 147 0.55 6.29 12.80
N PHE A 148 1.18 7.42 12.50
CA PHE A 148 0.64 8.39 11.55
C PHE A 148 0.67 7.84 10.12
N GLY A 149 1.71 7.06 9.79
CA GLY A 149 1.82 6.40 8.50
C GLY A 149 0.66 5.44 8.25
N VAL A 150 0.37 4.54 9.20
CA VAL A 150 -0.73 3.58 9.08
C VAL A 150 -2.07 4.30 9.03
N LEU A 151 -2.31 5.27 9.92
CA LEU A 151 -3.58 5.98 9.97
C LEU A 151 -3.86 6.73 8.66
N PHE A 152 -2.88 7.45 8.14
CA PHE A 152 -3.02 8.22 6.90
C PHE A 152 -3.17 7.29 5.68
N ALA A 153 -2.30 6.28 5.56
CA ALA A 153 -2.37 5.33 4.46
C ALA A 153 -3.71 4.59 4.43
N THR A 154 -4.21 4.15 5.58
CA THR A 154 -5.51 3.48 5.68
C THR A 154 -6.64 4.36 5.17
N GLY A 155 -6.69 5.64 5.59
CA GLY A 155 -7.71 6.58 5.13
C GLY A 155 -7.68 6.78 3.61
N VAL A 156 -6.49 6.90 3.04
CA VAL A 156 -6.31 7.09 1.58
C VAL A 156 -6.62 5.80 0.81
N THR A 157 -6.11 4.66 1.24
CA THR A 157 -6.16 3.41 0.48
C THR A 157 -7.54 2.79 0.41
N LEU A 158 -8.39 3.00 1.41
CA LEU A 158 -9.79 2.58 1.37
C LEU A 158 -10.56 3.19 0.18
N ILE A 159 -10.14 4.36 -0.31
CA ILE A 159 -10.71 5.01 -1.49
C ILE A 159 -9.87 4.72 -2.73
N LEU A 160 -8.55 4.79 -2.60
CA LEU A 160 -7.61 4.68 -3.71
C LEU A 160 -7.62 3.28 -4.34
N VAL A 161 -7.59 2.23 -3.53
CA VAL A 161 -7.51 0.85 -4.04
C VAL A 161 -8.74 0.48 -4.89
N PRO A 162 -9.99 0.69 -4.44
CA PRO A 162 -11.17 0.48 -5.28
C PRO A 162 -11.16 1.33 -6.55
N ALA A 163 -10.76 2.61 -6.47
CA ALA A 163 -10.70 3.50 -7.62
C ALA A 163 -9.68 3.03 -8.67
N LEU A 164 -8.48 2.65 -8.23
CA LEU A 164 -7.44 2.10 -9.12
C LEU A 164 -7.86 0.77 -9.74
N PHE A 165 -8.61 -0.05 -9.02
CA PHE A 165 -9.13 -1.31 -9.54
C PHE A 165 -10.12 -1.08 -10.69
N LEU A 166 -11.03 -0.10 -10.54
CA LEU A 166 -11.96 0.31 -11.61
C LEU A 166 -11.22 0.85 -12.84
N ILE A 167 -10.25 1.75 -12.62
CA ILE A 167 -9.44 2.31 -13.70
C ILE A 167 -8.68 1.22 -14.46
N ALA A 168 -8.11 0.25 -13.75
CA ALA A 168 -7.37 -0.85 -14.35
C ALA A 168 -8.26 -1.72 -15.26
N GLU A 169 -9.50 -2.00 -14.85
CA GLU A 169 -10.45 -2.78 -15.65
C GLU A 169 -10.94 -1.99 -16.88
N ASP A 170 -11.23 -0.71 -16.72
CA ASP A 170 -11.61 0.16 -17.84
C ASP A 170 -10.51 0.27 -18.90
N LEU A 171 -9.25 0.41 -18.48
CA LEU A 171 -8.11 0.41 -19.39
C LEU A 171 -7.94 -0.93 -20.10
N GLY A 172 -8.16 -2.04 -19.41
CA GLY A 172 -8.16 -3.38 -19.99
C GLY A 172 -9.23 -3.54 -21.06
N ALA A 173 -10.46 -3.14 -20.77
CA ALA A 173 -11.59 -3.16 -21.71
C ALA A 173 -11.36 -2.25 -22.92
N PHE A 174 -10.80 -1.06 -22.71
CA PHE A 174 -10.46 -0.13 -23.80
C PHE A 174 -9.39 -0.69 -24.71
N ARG A 175 -8.33 -1.30 -24.16
CA ARG A 175 -7.28 -1.96 -24.94
C ARG A 175 -7.81 -3.08 -25.81
N LEU A 176 -8.72 -3.91 -25.28
CA LEU A 176 -9.35 -4.99 -26.05
C LEU A 176 -10.22 -4.44 -27.20
N ARG A 177 -10.99 -3.37 -26.96
CA ARG A 177 -11.80 -2.70 -28.01
C ARG A 177 -10.92 -2.14 -29.14
N LEU A 178 -9.78 -1.54 -28.82
CA LEU A 178 -8.83 -1.04 -29.81
C LEU A 178 -8.22 -2.18 -30.63
N LEU A 179 -7.84 -3.30 -30.00
CA LEU A 179 -7.29 -4.46 -30.69
C LEU A 179 -8.33 -5.12 -31.62
N HIS A 180 -9.60 -5.19 -31.21
CA HIS A 180 -10.68 -5.67 -32.06
C HIS A 180 -10.91 -4.76 -33.27
N ARG A 181 -10.91 -3.43 -33.09
CA ARG A 181 -11.00 -2.47 -34.20
C ARG A 181 -9.83 -2.61 -35.17
N TYR A 182 -8.61 -2.71 -34.64
CA TYR A 182 -7.43 -2.86 -35.49
C TYR A 182 -7.42 -4.18 -36.29
N ARG A 183 -7.88 -5.29 -35.69
CA ARG A 183 -8.03 -6.58 -36.40
C ARG A 183 -9.14 -6.55 -37.46
N ALA A 184 -10.26 -5.89 -37.20
CA ALA A 184 -11.35 -5.72 -38.16
C ALA A 184 -10.88 -4.95 -39.42
N HIS A 185 -10.17 -3.82 -39.25
CA HIS A 185 -9.60 -3.07 -40.38
C HIS A 185 -8.54 -3.85 -41.17
N ARG A 186 -7.78 -4.73 -40.52
CA ARG A 186 -6.79 -5.54 -41.20
C ARG A 186 -7.40 -6.73 -41.96
N GLY A 187 -8.53 -7.28 -41.47
CA GLY A 187 -9.27 -8.34 -42.10
C GLY A 187 -9.97 -7.87 -43.38
N GLU A 188 -10.49 -6.65 -43.42
CA GLU A 188 -11.09 -6.04 -44.61
C GLU A 188 -10.05 -5.72 -45.71
N ALA A 189 -8.81 -5.36 -45.30
CA ALA A 189 -7.74 -5.09 -46.25
C ALA A 189 -7.15 -6.36 -46.92
N SER A 190 -7.31 -7.54 -46.31
CA SER A 190 -6.82 -8.82 -46.85
C SER A 190 -7.85 -9.56 -47.74
N GLY A 191 -9.09 -9.07 -47.80
CA GLY A 191 -10.15 -9.65 -48.62
C GLY A 191 -10.34 -9.04 -50.03
N LEU A 192 -9.42 -8.15 -50.46
CA LEU A 192 -9.47 -7.41 -51.72
C LEU A 192 -8.42 -7.88 -52.77
N TYR A 193 -7.88 -9.10 -52.60
CA TYR A 193 -7.02 -9.73 -53.63
C TYR A 193 -7.51 -11.12 -54.02
#